data_c72601188dd485d4fa5b4012ea16f64b
#
_entry.id   c72601188dd485d4fa5b4012ea16f64b
#
_cell.length_a   1.000
_cell.length_b   1.000
_cell.length_c   1.000
_cell.angle_alpha   90.00
_cell.angle_beta   90.00
_cell.angle_gamma   90.00
#
_symmetry.space_group_name_H-M   'P 1'
#
loop_
_entity.id
_entity.type
_entity.pdbx_description
1 polymer ?
#
loop_
_entity_poly.entity_id
_entity_poly.type
_entity_poly.pdbx_seq_one_letter_code
_entity_poly.pdbx_strand_id
1 'polypeptide(L)'
;MKFHEFGDNHNPHIVLIHGGGNSWWNYLRQARLLSDKYHVILPVLDGHGEEFQKEYVSTEQSAQEILEYIKDQCDGHVFALGGVSLGGQIVMELLSLDAHIADKAIIDGSLCIPQPKLAKMSILLVKCFGKLMFSKAACKMQLKLMKKMYPKMAYPEELENYYLEDMPRLQMKTLITIYNTYMASYQLKPAISDSSAEVLYIYGEKEMKCVKESAKLFQQMHHNCMLYEAKGYNHGYLSTYLPLEWMELVTPFLEREE
;
A
#
# COMPACT_ATOMS: atom_id res chain seq x y z
N MET A 1 -9.96 12.89 1.61
CA MET A 1 -8.56 12.35 1.69
C MET A 1 -7.56 13.50 1.69
N LYS A 2 -6.43 13.43 2.41
CA LYS A 2 -5.29 14.36 2.31
C LYS A 2 -4.22 13.78 1.40
N PHE A 3 -3.37 14.64 0.83
CA PHE A 3 -2.23 14.23 0.00
C PHE A 3 -0.98 14.99 0.45
N HIS A 4 0.13 14.28 0.60
CA HIS A 4 1.45 14.86 0.83
C HIS A 4 2.27 14.73 -0.45
N GLU A 5 2.93 15.81 -0.84
CA GLU A 5 3.62 15.91 -2.12
C GLU A 5 5.11 16.22 -1.94
N PHE A 6 5.95 15.61 -2.76
CA PHE A 6 7.41 15.72 -2.71
C PHE A 6 7.96 15.85 -4.14
N GLY A 7 8.94 16.73 -4.33
CA GLY A 7 9.55 17.00 -5.64
C GLY A 7 8.86 18.12 -6.41
N ASP A 8 9.37 18.38 -7.60
CA ASP A 8 8.82 19.41 -8.50
C ASP A 8 7.57 18.89 -9.20
N ASN A 9 6.49 19.67 -9.18
CA ASN A 9 5.22 19.32 -9.80
C ASN A 9 5.25 19.25 -11.34
N HIS A 10 6.32 19.70 -11.97
CA HIS A 10 6.55 19.53 -13.41
C HIS A 10 7.19 18.18 -13.77
N ASN A 11 7.68 17.43 -12.79
CA ASN A 11 8.23 16.10 -12.99
C ASN A 11 7.12 15.06 -13.16
N PRO A 12 7.40 13.90 -13.79
CA PRO A 12 6.42 12.81 -13.90
C PRO A 12 5.87 12.41 -12.53
N HIS A 13 4.54 12.27 -12.43
CA HIS A 13 3.84 12.01 -11.17
C HIS A 13 3.91 10.54 -10.77
N ILE A 14 4.19 10.26 -9.50
CA ILE A 14 4.11 8.93 -8.90
C ILE A 14 3.19 8.99 -7.68
N VAL A 15 2.18 8.15 -7.61
CA VAL A 15 1.30 8.01 -6.43
C VAL A 15 1.68 6.74 -5.68
N LEU A 16 2.06 6.85 -4.38
CA LEU A 16 2.40 5.69 -3.53
C LEU A 16 1.42 5.57 -2.36
N ILE A 17 0.67 4.46 -2.33
CA ILE A 17 -0.46 4.24 -1.43
C ILE A 17 -0.08 3.30 -0.30
N HIS A 18 -0.23 3.75 0.95
CA HIS A 18 0.14 2.99 2.14
C HIS A 18 -0.78 1.79 2.41
N GLY A 19 -0.30 0.85 3.23
CA GLY A 19 -1.07 -0.31 3.69
C GLY A 19 -2.09 0.03 4.79
N GLY A 20 -3.05 -0.89 5.00
CA GLY A 20 -4.04 -0.76 6.05
C GLY A 20 -3.40 -0.70 7.45
N GLY A 21 -3.83 0.27 8.26
CA GLY A 21 -3.26 0.53 9.59
C GLY A 21 -2.00 1.40 9.59
N ASN A 22 -1.42 1.73 8.43
CA ASN A 22 -0.32 2.70 8.30
C ASN A 22 -0.85 4.08 7.87
N SER A 23 0.04 4.96 7.44
CA SER A 23 -0.32 6.26 6.85
C SER A 23 0.73 6.64 5.79
N TRP A 24 0.61 7.84 5.21
CA TRP A 24 1.49 8.35 4.17
C TRP A 24 2.98 8.18 4.47
N TRP A 25 3.42 8.31 5.72
CA TRP A 25 4.81 8.15 6.13
C TRP A 25 5.38 6.74 5.89
N ASN A 26 4.54 5.76 5.56
CA ASN A 26 4.99 4.42 5.11
C ASN A 26 5.96 4.53 3.94
N TYR A 27 5.69 5.44 3.01
CA TYR A 27 6.49 5.69 1.82
C TYR A 27 7.35 6.98 1.88
N LEU A 28 7.44 7.65 3.03
CA LEU A 28 8.17 8.92 3.16
C LEU A 28 9.63 8.82 2.73
N ARG A 29 10.29 7.70 3.05
CA ARG A 29 11.71 7.49 2.69
C ARG A 29 11.88 7.31 1.18
N GLN A 30 11.02 6.51 0.55
CA GLN A 30 10.99 6.32 -0.89
C GLN A 30 10.64 7.62 -1.62
N ALA A 31 9.64 8.36 -1.12
CA ALA A 31 9.26 9.64 -1.69
C ALA A 31 10.44 10.63 -1.72
N ARG A 32 11.21 10.72 -0.65
CA ARG A 32 12.41 11.57 -0.60
C ARG A 32 13.51 11.13 -1.58
N LEU A 33 13.66 9.82 -1.79
CA LEU A 33 14.64 9.28 -2.73
C LEU A 33 14.21 9.47 -4.20
N LEU A 34 12.91 9.48 -4.47
CA LEU A 34 12.35 9.66 -5.81
C LEU A 34 12.17 11.13 -6.18
N SER A 35 12.09 12.04 -5.20
CA SER A 35 11.69 13.44 -5.41
C SER A 35 12.65 14.29 -6.26
N ASP A 36 13.87 13.81 -6.48
CA ASP A 36 14.82 14.48 -7.39
C ASP A 36 14.41 14.34 -8.87
N LYS A 37 13.71 13.26 -9.23
CA LYS A 37 13.32 12.95 -10.61
C LYS A 37 11.80 12.95 -10.83
N TYR A 38 11.01 12.76 -9.77
CA TYR A 38 9.57 12.56 -9.84
C TYR A 38 8.83 13.49 -8.87
N HIS A 39 7.61 13.81 -9.21
CA HIS A 39 6.66 14.38 -8.26
C HIS A 39 5.92 13.26 -7.56
N VAL A 40 6.20 13.05 -6.27
CA VAL A 40 5.68 11.91 -5.52
C VAL A 40 4.53 12.33 -4.62
N ILE A 41 3.39 11.68 -4.78
CA ILE A 41 2.13 11.96 -4.10
C ILE A 41 1.80 10.81 -3.16
N LEU A 42 1.64 11.11 -1.88
CA LEU A 42 1.34 10.15 -0.82
C LEU A 42 -0.05 10.43 -0.23
N PRO A 43 -1.10 9.70 -0.62
CA PRO A 43 -2.43 9.87 -0.04
C PRO A 43 -2.47 9.39 1.41
N VAL A 44 -3.27 10.06 2.23
CA VAL A 44 -3.70 9.61 3.55
C VAL A 44 -5.10 9.03 3.42
N LEU A 45 -5.23 7.72 3.44
CA LEU A 45 -6.52 7.05 3.32
C LEU A 45 -7.45 7.42 4.49
N ASP A 46 -8.72 7.57 4.22
CA ASP A 46 -9.72 7.84 5.25
C ASP A 46 -9.66 6.78 6.36
N GLY A 47 -9.85 7.19 7.59
CA GLY A 47 -9.68 6.35 8.78
C GLY A 47 -8.24 6.12 9.25
N HIS A 48 -7.24 6.70 8.56
CA HIS A 48 -5.81 6.53 8.87
C HIS A 48 -5.14 7.88 9.16
N GLY A 49 -4.01 7.84 9.89
CA GLY A 49 -3.15 9.00 10.11
C GLY A 49 -3.91 10.27 10.46
N GLU A 50 -3.67 11.34 9.71
CA GLU A 50 -4.34 12.64 9.88
C GLU A 50 -5.84 12.60 9.54
N GLU A 51 -6.28 11.62 8.75
CA GLU A 51 -7.68 11.40 8.35
C GLU A 51 -8.41 10.38 9.26
N PHE A 52 -7.86 10.08 10.45
CA PHE A 52 -8.38 9.04 11.38
C PHE A 52 -9.84 9.26 11.81
N GLN A 53 -10.36 10.49 11.73
CA GLN A 53 -11.74 10.81 12.09
C GLN A 53 -12.73 10.52 10.96
N LYS A 54 -12.27 10.46 9.71
CA LYS A 54 -13.10 10.09 8.58
C LYS A 54 -13.34 8.58 8.56
N GLU A 55 -14.49 8.19 8.04
CA GLU A 55 -14.82 6.77 7.96
C GLU A 55 -14.19 6.14 6.72
N TYR A 56 -13.35 5.13 6.91
CA TYR A 56 -12.92 4.26 5.83
C TYR A 56 -14.12 3.39 5.38
N VAL A 57 -14.44 3.41 4.10
CA VAL A 57 -15.60 2.71 3.53
C VAL A 57 -15.18 1.43 2.82
N SER A 58 -14.35 1.53 1.77
CA SER A 58 -13.89 0.38 1.00
C SER A 58 -12.67 0.71 0.12
N THR A 59 -12.09 -0.32 -0.48
CA THR A 59 -11.04 -0.20 -1.50
C THR A 59 -11.53 0.61 -2.70
N GLU A 60 -12.73 0.33 -3.17
CA GLU A 60 -13.35 0.98 -4.33
C GLU A 60 -13.59 2.48 -4.08
N GLN A 61 -14.10 2.84 -2.90
CA GLN A 61 -14.29 4.24 -2.53
C GLN A 61 -12.96 4.99 -2.48
N SER A 62 -11.93 4.39 -1.87
CA SER A 62 -10.60 5.00 -1.81
C SER A 62 -9.97 5.16 -3.20
N ALA A 63 -10.16 4.18 -4.08
CA ALA A 63 -9.70 4.27 -5.46
C ALA A 63 -10.42 5.40 -6.22
N GLN A 64 -11.73 5.54 -6.02
CA GLN A 64 -12.50 6.62 -6.65
C GLN A 64 -12.02 8.01 -6.22
N GLU A 65 -11.74 8.23 -4.93
CA GLU A 65 -11.22 9.51 -4.42
C GLU A 65 -9.82 9.83 -4.97
N ILE A 66 -8.96 8.80 -5.10
CA ILE A 66 -7.62 8.97 -5.70
C ILE A 66 -7.74 9.23 -7.22
N LEU A 67 -8.65 8.55 -7.92
CA LEU A 67 -8.92 8.79 -9.34
C LEU A 67 -9.38 10.22 -9.59
N GLU A 68 -10.28 10.75 -8.74
CA GLU A 68 -10.72 12.14 -8.82
C GLU A 68 -9.56 13.11 -8.61
N TYR A 69 -8.70 12.87 -7.62
CA TYR A 69 -7.49 13.66 -7.43
C TYR A 69 -6.56 13.63 -8.66
N ILE A 70 -6.32 12.45 -9.24
CA ILE A 70 -5.47 12.32 -10.44
C ILE A 70 -6.08 13.08 -11.63
N LYS A 71 -7.42 13.03 -11.80
CA LYS A 71 -8.11 13.79 -12.84
C LYS A 71 -7.98 15.29 -12.67
N ASP A 72 -8.06 15.76 -11.42
CA ASP A 72 -8.08 17.20 -11.12
C ASP A 72 -6.67 17.81 -11.04
N GLN A 73 -5.67 17.05 -10.60
CA GLN A 73 -4.33 17.57 -10.27
C GLN A 73 -3.21 17.03 -11.17
N CYS A 74 -3.47 15.95 -11.94
CA CYS A 74 -2.46 15.28 -12.75
C CYS A 74 -2.93 15.06 -14.21
N ASP A 75 -3.84 15.90 -14.72
CA ASP A 75 -4.39 15.80 -16.08
C ASP A 75 -4.98 14.40 -16.43
N GLY A 76 -5.45 13.67 -15.42
CA GLY A 76 -6.06 12.35 -15.56
C GLY A 76 -5.09 11.18 -15.69
N HIS A 77 -3.78 11.40 -15.62
CA HIS A 77 -2.76 10.37 -15.81
C HIS A 77 -1.56 10.57 -14.89
N VAL A 78 -0.92 9.49 -14.47
CA VAL A 78 0.33 9.51 -13.72
C VAL A 78 1.36 8.55 -14.34
N PHE A 79 2.64 8.84 -14.20
CA PHE A 79 3.70 7.97 -14.67
C PHE A 79 3.68 6.61 -13.96
N ALA A 80 3.49 6.60 -12.62
CA ALA A 80 3.40 5.34 -11.90
C ALA A 80 2.44 5.39 -10.70
N LEU A 81 1.79 4.25 -10.46
CA LEU A 81 1.04 3.94 -9.24
C LEU A 81 1.80 2.91 -8.42
N GLY A 82 1.87 3.08 -7.11
CA GLY A 82 2.45 2.06 -6.23
C GLY A 82 1.62 1.87 -4.96
N GLY A 83 1.65 0.66 -4.40
CA GLY A 83 0.95 0.42 -3.15
C GLY A 83 1.30 -0.90 -2.48
N VAL A 84 1.22 -0.91 -1.14
CA VAL A 84 1.47 -2.09 -0.32
C VAL A 84 0.18 -2.59 0.33
N SER A 85 -0.06 -3.89 0.30
CA SER A 85 -1.20 -4.52 0.96
C SER A 85 -2.54 -3.88 0.51
N LEU A 86 -3.27 -3.19 1.40
CA LEU A 86 -4.46 -2.41 1.04
C LEU A 86 -4.19 -1.41 -0.08
N GLY A 87 -3.07 -0.68 -0.02
CA GLY A 87 -2.67 0.27 -1.06
C GLY A 87 -2.48 -0.39 -2.43
N GLY A 88 -1.88 -1.58 -2.47
CA GLY A 88 -1.74 -2.33 -3.72
C GLY A 88 -3.07 -2.84 -4.28
N GLN A 89 -4.05 -3.14 -3.41
CA GLN A 89 -5.41 -3.47 -3.87
C GLN A 89 -6.13 -2.24 -4.43
N ILE A 90 -5.88 -1.05 -3.86
CA ILE A 90 -6.38 0.22 -4.42
C ILE A 90 -5.75 0.49 -5.79
N VAL A 91 -4.45 0.17 -5.98
CA VAL A 91 -3.81 0.24 -7.31
C VAL A 91 -4.50 -0.69 -8.30
N MET A 92 -4.80 -1.93 -7.94
CA MET A 92 -5.56 -2.86 -8.82
C MET A 92 -6.93 -2.29 -9.20
N GLU A 93 -7.60 -1.65 -8.26
CA GLU A 93 -8.90 -1.02 -8.50
C GLU A 93 -8.78 0.17 -9.45
N LEU A 94 -7.78 1.05 -9.25
CA LEU A 94 -7.50 2.18 -10.13
C LEU A 94 -7.24 1.74 -11.58
N LEU A 95 -6.39 0.73 -11.78
CA LEU A 95 -6.10 0.14 -13.09
C LEU A 95 -7.35 -0.50 -13.74
N SER A 96 -8.31 -0.95 -12.93
CA SER A 96 -9.58 -1.50 -13.41
C SER A 96 -10.62 -0.44 -13.72
N LEU A 97 -10.53 0.75 -13.10
CA LEU A 97 -11.43 1.89 -13.32
C LEU A 97 -11.05 2.70 -14.56
N ASP A 98 -9.75 2.80 -14.84
CA ASP A 98 -9.24 3.53 -15.99
C ASP A 98 -8.02 2.80 -16.56
N ALA A 99 -8.16 2.28 -17.79
CA ALA A 99 -7.15 1.46 -18.46
C ALA A 99 -5.84 2.22 -18.77
N HIS A 100 -5.88 3.55 -18.80
CA HIS A 100 -4.78 4.42 -19.16
C HIS A 100 -4.36 5.38 -18.04
N ILE A 101 -4.75 5.09 -16.80
CA ILE A 101 -4.46 5.96 -15.65
C ILE A 101 -2.97 6.08 -15.33
N ALA A 102 -2.17 5.07 -15.68
CA ALA A 102 -0.73 5.05 -15.41
C ALA A 102 0.05 4.25 -16.48
N ASP A 103 1.33 4.61 -16.71
CA ASP A 103 2.24 3.82 -17.55
C ASP A 103 2.75 2.60 -16.78
N LYS A 104 3.03 2.75 -15.48
CA LYS A 104 3.62 1.70 -14.64
C LYS A 104 2.86 1.51 -13.33
N ALA A 105 2.91 0.30 -12.79
CA ALA A 105 2.35 0.05 -11.46
C ALA A 105 3.22 -0.91 -10.62
N ILE A 106 3.27 -0.66 -9.31
CA ILE A 106 4.01 -1.47 -8.33
C ILE A 106 3.02 -1.94 -7.27
N ILE A 107 2.81 -3.25 -7.17
CA ILE A 107 1.90 -3.88 -6.21
C ILE A 107 2.72 -4.74 -5.27
N ASP A 108 2.67 -4.50 -3.95
CA ASP A 108 3.39 -5.30 -2.97
C ASP A 108 2.44 -5.99 -1.98
N GLY A 109 2.47 -7.31 -1.95
CA GLY A 109 1.82 -8.12 -0.93
C GLY A 109 0.29 -7.99 -0.86
N SER A 110 -0.40 -7.80 -1.98
CA SER A 110 -1.84 -7.53 -1.97
C SER A 110 -2.69 -8.79 -2.19
N LEU A 111 -3.94 -8.72 -1.70
CA LEU A 111 -4.96 -9.75 -1.93
C LEU A 111 -5.90 -9.31 -3.05
N CYS A 112 -6.26 -10.25 -3.94
CA CYS A 112 -7.35 -10.08 -4.90
C CYS A 112 -8.27 -11.32 -4.97
N ILE A 113 -8.05 -12.28 -4.07
CA ILE A 113 -8.89 -13.45 -3.86
C ILE A 113 -9.53 -13.36 -2.48
N PRO A 114 -10.86 -13.36 -2.35
CA PRO A 114 -11.55 -13.24 -1.06
C PRO A 114 -11.14 -14.29 -0.03
N GLN A 115 -10.92 -13.87 1.20
CA GLN A 115 -10.52 -14.70 2.34
C GLN A 115 -11.51 -14.54 3.53
N PRO A 116 -12.80 -14.88 3.40
CA PRO A 116 -13.82 -14.55 4.41
C PRO A 116 -13.59 -15.24 5.76
N LYS A 117 -13.00 -16.46 5.77
CA LYS A 117 -12.67 -17.15 7.01
C LYS A 117 -11.53 -16.46 7.76
N LEU A 118 -10.49 -16.06 7.04
CA LEU A 118 -9.34 -15.33 7.61
C LEU A 118 -9.79 -13.97 8.12
N ALA A 119 -10.61 -13.24 7.36
CA ALA A 119 -11.20 -11.97 7.77
C ALA A 119 -11.99 -12.08 9.08
N LYS A 120 -12.86 -13.07 9.20
CA LYS A 120 -13.63 -13.32 10.44
C LYS A 120 -12.71 -13.53 11.66
N MET A 121 -11.64 -14.29 11.50
CA MET A 121 -10.65 -14.52 12.56
C MET A 121 -9.93 -13.22 12.92
N SER A 122 -9.46 -12.45 11.93
CA SER A 122 -8.80 -11.17 12.15
C SER A 122 -9.72 -10.16 12.84
N ILE A 123 -10.99 -10.08 12.44
CA ILE A 123 -12.00 -9.22 13.08
C ILE A 123 -12.22 -9.63 14.55
N LEU A 124 -12.28 -10.92 14.85
CA LEU A 124 -12.41 -11.39 16.23
C LEU A 124 -11.20 -10.96 17.06
N LEU A 125 -9.98 -11.11 16.55
CA LEU A 125 -8.75 -10.67 17.23
C LEU A 125 -8.76 -9.15 17.47
N VAL A 126 -9.16 -8.35 16.49
CA VAL A 126 -9.28 -6.88 16.64
C VAL A 126 -10.32 -6.53 17.68
N LYS A 127 -11.48 -7.18 17.70
CA LYS A 127 -12.53 -6.92 18.71
C LYS A 127 -12.06 -7.26 20.12
N CYS A 128 -11.32 -8.36 20.29
CA CYS A 128 -10.86 -8.82 21.61
C CYS A 128 -9.64 -8.03 22.11
N PHE A 129 -8.69 -7.74 21.25
CA PHE A 129 -7.35 -7.28 21.64
C PHE A 129 -6.93 -5.96 21.00
N GLY A 130 -7.67 -5.43 20.03
CA GLY A 130 -7.25 -4.28 19.22
C GLY A 130 -6.90 -3.05 20.08
N LYS A 131 -7.74 -2.68 21.03
CA LYS A 131 -7.45 -1.54 21.94
C LYS A 131 -6.15 -1.71 22.72
N LEU A 132 -5.82 -2.94 23.13
CA LEU A 132 -4.57 -3.24 23.82
C LEU A 132 -3.39 -3.19 22.84
N MET A 133 -3.52 -3.83 21.68
CA MET A 133 -2.45 -3.91 20.65
C MET A 133 -2.04 -2.54 20.11
N PHE A 134 -2.99 -1.63 19.95
CA PHE A 134 -2.78 -0.27 19.45
C PHE A 134 -2.69 0.77 20.57
N SER A 135 -2.56 0.36 21.83
CA SER A 135 -2.27 1.30 22.93
C SER A 135 -0.85 1.89 22.77
N LYS A 136 -0.65 3.14 23.21
CA LYS A 136 0.65 3.82 23.14
C LYS A 136 1.78 3.00 23.81
N ALA A 137 1.47 2.29 24.88
CA ALA A 137 2.42 1.42 25.59
C ALA A 137 2.81 0.20 24.73
N ALA A 138 1.81 -0.46 24.10
CA ALA A 138 2.06 -1.59 23.23
C ALA A 138 2.83 -1.17 21.97
N CYS A 139 2.51 -0.03 21.35
CA CYS A 139 3.23 0.51 20.21
C CYS A 139 4.71 0.78 20.55
N LYS A 140 5.00 1.40 21.70
CA LYS A 140 6.38 1.58 22.18
C LYS A 140 7.12 0.25 22.38
N MET A 141 6.43 -0.74 22.94
CA MET A 141 7.01 -2.08 23.12
C MET A 141 7.30 -2.77 21.78
N GLN A 142 6.39 -2.65 20.81
CA GLN A 142 6.56 -3.20 19.46
C GLN A 142 7.79 -2.60 18.77
N LEU A 143 7.97 -1.27 18.79
CA LEU A 143 9.14 -0.59 18.22
C LEU A 143 10.45 -1.04 18.91
N LYS A 144 10.45 -1.12 20.25
CA LYS A 144 11.61 -1.63 21.01
C LYS A 144 11.96 -3.07 20.64
N LEU A 145 10.96 -3.92 20.48
CA LEU A 145 11.14 -5.31 20.09
C LEU A 145 11.66 -5.40 18.65
N MET A 146 11.12 -4.61 17.73
CA MET A 146 11.59 -4.54 16.34
C MET A 146 13.06 -4.11 16.27
N LYS A 147 13.47 -3.05 16.97
CA LYS A 147 14.88 -2.62 17.06
C LYS A 147 15.80 -3.74 17.55
N LYS A 148 15.33 -4.54 18.52
CA LYS A 148 16.13 -5.62 19.11
C LYS A 148 16.24 -6.84 18.19
N MET A 149 15.12 -7.25 17.57
CA MET A 149 15.03 -8.49 16.79
C MET A 149 15.42 -8.31 15.32
N TYR A 150 15.10 -7.13 14.77
CA TYR A 150 15.27 -6.83 13.35
C TYR A 150 15.87 -5.42 13.15
N PRO A 151 17.12 -5.18 13.57
CA PRO A 151 17.73 -3.86 13.57
C PRO A 151 17.76 -3.19 12.19
N LYS A 152 17.88 -3.98 11.11
CA LYS A 152 17.83 -3.46 9.73
C LYS A 152 16.45 -2.93 9.31
N MET A 153 15.39 -3.38 9.99
CA MET A 153 13.99 -3.00 9.71
C MET A 153 13.47 -1.96 10.71
N ALA A 154 14.31 -1.52 11.65
CA ALA A 154 13.89 -0.52 12.63
C ALA A 154 13.61 0.81 11.94
N TYR A 155 12.51 1.43 12.35
CA TYR A 155 12.21 2.79 11.89
C TYR A 155 13.24 3.78 12.43
N PRO A 156 13.65 4.79 11.64
CA PRO A 156 14.34 5.96 12.17
C PRO A 156 13.41 6.72 13.11
N GLU A 157 13.98 7.55 13.99
CA GLU A 157 13.25 8.28 15.03
C GLU A 157 12.05 9.08 14.49
N GLU A 158 12.21 9.70 13.33
CA GLU A 158 11.12 10.44 12.67
C GLU A 158 9.89 9.54 12.41
N LEU A 159 10.10 8.36 11.82
CA LEU A 159 9.01 7.42 11.54
C LEU A 159 8.45 6.77 12.81
N GLU A 160 9.27 6.58 13.85
CA GLU A 160 8.78 6.14 15.15
C GLU A 160 7.81 7.15 15.76
N ASN A 161 8.09 8.46 15.60
CA ASN A 161 7.22 9.52 16.09
C ASN A 161 5.88 9.50 15.36
N TYR A 162 5.84 9.40 14.02
CA TYR A 162 4.60 9.22 13.25
C TYR A 162 3.85 7.96 13.67
N TYR A 163 4.54 6.83 13.77
CA TYR A 163 3.94 5.58 14.23
C TYR A 163 3.29 5.71 15.61
N LEU A 164 3.99 6.32 16.57
CA LEU A 164 3.50 6.50 17.94
C LEU A 164 2.37 7.54 18.06
N GLU A 165 2.24 8.41 17.08
CA GLU A 165 1.13 9.36 17.00
C GLU A 165 -0.10 8.71 16.37
N ASP A 166 0.04 8.04 15.23
CA ASP A 166 -1.07 7.56 14.42
C ASP A 166 -1.66 6.23 14.92
N MET A 167 -0.81 5.26 15.28
CA MET A 167 -1.30 3.93 15.65
C MET A 167 -2.28 3.93 16.84
N PRO A 168 -2.07 4.71 17.91
CA PRO A 168 -3.04 4.78 19.01
C PRO A 168 -4.36 5.48 18.65
N ARG A 169 -4.39 6.27 17.57
CA ARG A 169 -5.60 6.96 17.06
C ARG A 169 -6.43 6.09 16.13
N LEU A 170 -5.84 5.00 15.59
CA LEU A 170 -6.50 4.11 14.64
C LEU A 170 -7.75 3.49 15.26
N GLN A 171 -8.89 3.73 14.64
CA GLN A 171 -10.16 3.24 15.16
C GLN A 171 -10.34 1.74 14.84
N MET A 172 -10.80 0.97 15.81
CA MET A 172 -11.07 -0.46 15.61
C MET A 172 -12.13 -0.69 14.52
N LYS A 173 -13.07 0.26 14.34
CA LYS A 173 -14.06 0.24 13.25
C LYS A 173 -13.37 0.25 11.89
N THR A 174 -12.36 1.10 11.69
CA THR A 174 -11.56 1.16 10.46
C THR A 174 -10.96 -0.20 10.12
N LEU A 175 -10.27 -0.84 11.08
CA LEU A 175 -9.68 -2.17 10.87
C LEU A 175 -10.72 -3.23 10.54
N ILE A 176 -11.86 -3.22 11.23
CA ILE A 176 -12.96 -4.17 10.98
C ILE A 176 -13.50 -3.96 9.55
N THR A 177 -13.67 -2.71 9.12
CA THR A 177 -14.14 -2.40 7.76
C THR A 177 -13.12 -2.83 6.72
N ILE A 178 -11.81 -2.60 6.94
CA ILE A 178 -10.74 -3.09 6.06
C ILE A 178 -10.81 -4.62 5.94
N TYR A 179 -10.90 -5.36 7.04
CA TYR A 179 -10.99 -6.83 6.96
C TYR A 179 -12.24 -7.32 6.24
N ASN A 180 -13.36 -6.59 6.33
CA ASN A 180 -14.58 -6.93 5.61
C ASN A 180 -14.47 -6.62 4.11
N THR A 181 -13.92 -5.49 3.73
CA THR A 181 -13.85 -5.03 2.33
C THR A 181 -12.62 -5.58 1.62
N TYR A 182 -11.43 -5.28 2.10
CA TYR A 182 -10.15 -5.71 1.52
C TYR A 182 -9.97 -7.24 1.55
N MET A 183 -10.25 -7.88 2.70
CA MET A 183 -9.90 -9.31 2.87
C MET A 183 -11.08 -10.25 2.58
N ALA A 184 -12.30 -9.90 3.02
CA ALA A 184 -13.42 -10.83 2.92
C ALA A 184 -14.15 -10.79 1.58
N SER A 185 -14.27 -9.62 0.93
CA SER A 185 -15.19 -9.44 -0.19
C SER A 185 -14.55 -8.99 -1.50
N TYR A 186 -13.41 -8.31 -1.48
CA TYR A 186 -12.79 -7.81 -2.70
C TYR A 186 -12.44 -8.93 -3.67
N GLN A 187 -12.74 -8.71 -4.95
CA GLN A 187 -12.38 -9.58 -6.07
C GLN A 187 -11.77 -8.74 -7.18
N LEU A 188 -10.70 -9.26 -7.79
CA LEU A 188 -10.10 -8.64 -8.97
C LEU A 188 -11.13 -8.54 -10.09
N LYS A 189 -11.25 -7.36 -10.67
CA LYS A 189 -12.24 -7.08 -11.72
C LYS A 189 -11.72 -7.52 -13.09
N PRO A 190 -12.58 -8.07 -13.96
CA PRO A 190 -12.17 -8.45 -15.32
C PRO A 190 -11.56 -7.28 -16.12
N ALA A 191 -12.02 -6.05 -15.88
CA ALA A 191 -11.50 -4.84 -16.55
C ALA A 191 -10.00 -4.60 -16.33
N ILE A 192 -9.35 -5.28 -15.38
CA ILE A 192 -7.89 -5.22 -15.22
C ILE A 192 -7.14 -5.68 -16.48
N SER A 193 -7.74 -6.53 -17.31
CA SER A 193 -7.16 -6.98 -18.58
C SER A 193 -7.03 -5.87 -19.62
N ASP A 194 -7.79 -4.80 -19.48
CA ASP A 194 -7.79 -3.67 -20.41
C ASP A 194 -6.71 -2.64 -20.08
N SER A 195 -6.13 -2.71 -18.88
CA SER A 195 -5.09 -1.79 -18.45
C SER A 195 -3.82 -1.93 -19.27
N SER A 196 -3.28 -0.81 -19.74
CA SER A 196 -2.03 -0.74 -20.52
C SER A 196 -0.77 -0.69 -19.65
N ALA A 197 -0.89 -0.49 -18.34
CA ALA A 197 0.24 -0.31 -17.44
C ALA A 197 1.19 -1.52 -17.41
N GLU A 198 2.50 -1.30 -17.41
CA GLU A 198 3.44 -2.33 -16.96
C GLU A 198 3.30 -2.53 -15.45
N VAL A 199 3.27 -3.77 -14.98
CA VAL A 199 3.11 -4.06 -13.55
C VAL A 199 4.27 -4.85 -13.00
N LEU A 200 4.87 -4.36 -11.91
CA LEU A 200 5.76 -5.11 -11.03
C LEU A 200 4.98 -5.56 -9.80
N TYR A 201 4.66 -6.85 -9.72
CA TYR A 201 3.99 -7.42 -8.57
C TYR A 201 4.99 -8.11 -7.64
N ILE A 202 5.19 -7.55 -6.44
CA ILE A 202 6.12 -8.01 -5.41
C ILE A 202 5.35 -8.83 -4.37
N TYR A 203 5.93 -9.92 -3.89
CA TYR A 203 5.45 -10.65 -2.71
C TYR A 203 6.62 -11.31 -1.97
N GLY A 204 6.50 -11.43 -0.65
CA GLY A 204 7.53 -12.08 0.16
C GLY A 204 7.56 -13.60 -0.02
N GLU A 205 8.74 -14.21 0.06
CA GLU A 205 8.88 -15.67 0.07
C GLU A 205 8.10 -16.33 1.21
N LYS A 206 8.00 -15.63 2.36
CA LYS A 206 7.30 -16.12 3.57
C LYS A 206 5.84 -15.63 3.65
N GLU A 207 5.30 -15.10 2.55
CA GLU A 207 3.91 -14.67 2.45
C GLU A 207 2.91 -15.80 2.66
N MET A 208 1.70 -15.43 3.10
CA MET A 208 0.58 -16.35 3.12
C MET A 208 0.26 -16.86 1.71
N LYS A 209 -0.15 -18.12 1.62
CA LYS A 209 -0.49 -18.77 0.35
C LYS A 209 -1.48 -17.98 -0.49
N CYS A 210 -2.52 -17.38 0.15
CA CYS A 210 -3.54 -16.60 -0.55
C CYS A 210 -2.99 -15.33 -1.22
N VAL A 211 -1.94 -14.69 -0.68
CA VAL A 211 -1.25 -13.55 -1.31
C VAL A 211 -0.47 -14.01 -2.54
N LYS A 212 0.26 -15.12 -2.43
CA LYS A 212 0.98 -15.71 -3.57
C LYS A 212 0.03 -16.16 -4.68
N GLU A 213 -1.13 -16.71 -4.33
CA GLU A 213 -2.17 -17.09 -5.28
C GLU A 213 -2.81 -15.85 -5.93
N SER A 214 -2.98 -14.77 -5.18
CA SER A 214 -3.46 -13.49 -5.71
C SER A 214 -2.49 -12.90 -6.74
N ALA A 215 -1.17 -12.93 -6.47
CA ALA A 215 -0.16 -12.48 -7.43
C ALA A 215 -0.21 -13.26 -8.75
N LYS A 216 -0.36 -14.58 -8.67
CA LYS A 216 -0.50 -15.45 -9.85
C LYS A 216 -1.80 -15.20 -10.62
N LEU A 217 -2.92 -15.03 -9.91
CA LEU A 217 -4.20 -14.68 -10.54
C LEU A 217 -4.11 -13.33 -11.26
N PHE A 218 -3.51 -12.32 -10.60
CA PHE A 218 -3.30 -11.02 -11.22
C PHE A 218 -2.49 -11.13 -12.52
N GLN A 219 -1.35 -11.84 -12.51
CA GLN A 219 -0.53 -12.06 -13.70
C GLN A 219 -1.28 -12.80 -14.81
N GLN A 220 -2.19 -13.72 -14.49
CA GLN A 220 -3.01 -14.40 -15.48
C GLN A 220 -4.04 -13.49 -16.15
N MET A 221 -4.56 -12.51 -15.42
CA MET A 221 -5.58 -11.58 -15.92
C MET A 221 -4.98 -10.31 -16.55
N HIS A 222 -3.77 -9.92 -16.13
CA HIS A 222 -3.06 -8.76 -16.65
C HIS A 222 -1.75 -9.20 -17.33
N HIS A 223 -1.71 -9.11 -18.66
CA HIS A 223 -0.64 -9.72 -19.46
C HIS A 223 0.74 -9.05 -19.30
N ASN A 224 0.77 -7.77 -18.98
CA ASN A 224 2.02 -7.01 -18.81
C ASN A 224 2.43 -6.96 -17.32
N CYS A 225 2.55 -8.13 -16.68
CA CYS A 225 2.87 -8.24 -15.26
C CYS A 225 4.10 -9.12 -15.00
N MET A 226 5.09 -8.53 -14.36
CA MET A 226 6.26 -9.24 -13.81
C MET A 226 6.03 -9.57 -12.34
N LEU A 227 6.28 -10.83 -11.95
CA LEU A 227 6.26 -11.26 -10.55
C LEU A 227 7.67 -11.25 -9.96
N TYR A 228 7.81 -10.67 -8.77
CA TYR A 228 9.05 -10.71 -8.00
C TYR A 228 8.82 -11.31 -6.62
N GLU A 229 9.46 -12.46 -6.35
CA GLU A 229 9.46 -13.09 -5.03
C GLU A 229 10.62 -12.56 -4.19
N ALA A 230 10.33 -11.76 -3.18
CA ALA A 230 11.32 -11.19 -2.26
C ALA A 230 11.82 -12.25 -1.28
N LYS A 231 13.01 -12.79 -1.56
CA LYS A 231 13.63 -13.91 -0.81
C LYS A 231 13.90 -13.54 0.65
N GLY A 232 13.47 -14.41 1.56
CA GLY A 232 13.67 -14.25 3.00
C GLY A 232 12.67 -13.30 3.68
N TYR A 233 11.84 -12.58 2.94
CA TYR A 233 10.94 -11.55 3.47
C TYR A 233 9.48 -12.01 3.63
N ASN A 234 8.78 -11.33 4.53
CA ASN A 234 7.35 -11.44 4.77
C ASN A 234 6.59 -10.31 4.07
N HIS A 235 5.30 -10.21 4.38
CA HIS A 235 4.31 -9.26 3.89
C HIS A 235 4.78 -7.80 3.91
N GLY A 236 4.91 -7.18 2.74
CA GLY A 236 5.22 -5.76 2.59
C GLY A 236 6.55 -5.29 3.19
N TYR A 237 7.49 -6.21 3.48
CA TYR A 237 8.74 -5.83 4.17
C TYR A 237 9.62 -4.91 3.35
N LEU A 238 9.68 -5.10 2.04
CA LEU A 238 10.46 -4.21 1.17
C LEU A 238 9.88 -2.80 1.21
N SER A 239 8.62 -2.64 0.89
CA SER A 239 7.98 -1.32 0.83
C SER A 239 7.93 -0.60 2.18
N THR A 240 7.80 -1.35 3.30
CA THR A 240 7.59 -0.74 4.62
C THR A 240 8.89 -0.46 5.36
N TYR A 241 9.86 -1.37 5.29
CA TYR A 241 11.03 -1.30 6.17
C TYR A 241 12.36 -1.09 5.46
N LEU A 242 12.48 -1.46 4.19
CA LEU A 242 13.74 -1.55 3.44
C LEU A 242 13.71 -0.64 2.20
N PRO A 243 13.68 0.70 2.38
CA PRO A 243 13.50 1.62 1.25
C PRO A 243 14.65 1.55 0.23
N LEU A 244 15.89 1.27 0.64
CA LEU A 244 17.00 1.18 -0.29
C LEU A 244 16.93 -0.08 -1.15
N GLU A 245 16.62 -1.23 -0.55
CA GLU A 245 16.40 -2.49 -1.28
C GLU A 245 15.17 -2.41 -2.19
N TRP A 246 14.11 -1.69 -1.74
CA TRP A 246 12.96 -1.38 -2.58
C TRP A 246 13.37 -0.51 -3.78
N MET A 247 14.17 0.52 -3.57
CA MET A 247 14.69 1.37 -4.66
C MET A 247 15.57 0.61 -5.64
N GLU A 248 16.45 -0.29 -5.16
CA GLU A 248 17.28 -1.15 -6.02
C GLU A 248 16.44 -2.02 -6.97
N LEU A 249 15.27 -2.46 -6.52
CA LEU A 249 14.34 -3.25 -7.34
C LEU A 249 13.48 -2.37 -8.26
N VAL A 250 12.96 -1.27 -7.74
CA VAL A 250 11.93 -0.48 -8.42
C VAL A 250 12.52 0.56 -9.38
N THR A 251 13.68 1.14 -9.09
CA THR A 251 14.28 2.14 -9.98
C THR A 251 14.54 1.60 -11.40
N PRO A 252 15.16 0.41 -11.57
CA PRO A 252 15.34 -0.15 -12.91
C PRO A 252 14.03 -0.46 -13.63
N PHE A 253 12.96 -0.78 -12.88
CA PHE A 253 11.63 -0.98 -13.47
C PHE A 253 11.02 0.35 -13.94
N LEU A 254 11.12 1.42 -13.13
CA LEU A 254 10.62 2.75 -13.49
C LEU A 254 11.38 3.35 -14.69
N GLU A 255 12.69 3.14 -14.78
CA GLU A 255 13.55 3.73 -15.80
C GLU A 255 13.69 2.88 -17.07
N ARG A 256 13.06 1.71 -17.13
CA ARG A 256 13.07 0.87 -18.33
C ARG A 256 12.23 1.55 -19.43
N GLU A 257 12.88 1.87 -20.55
CA GLU A 257 12.21 2.28 -21.78
C GLU A 257 11.50 1.07 -22.42
N GLU A 258 10.36 1.32 -23.07
CA GLU A 258 9.57 0.30 -23.78
C GLU A 258 10.32 -0.28 -24.99
#